data_ae59638c312bd8e03e0ddca72e3d3619
#
_entry.id   ae59638c312bd8e03e0ddca72e3d3619
#
_cell.length_a   1.000
_cell.length_b   1.000
_cell.length_c   1.000
_cell.angle_alpha   90.00
_cell.angle_beta   90.00
_cell.angle_gamma   90.00
#
_symmetry.space_group_name_H-M   'P 1'
#
loop_
_entity.id
_entity.type
_entity.pdbx_description
1 polymer ?
#
loop_
_entity_poly.entity_id
_entity_poly.type
_entity_poly.pdbx_seq_one_letter_code
_entity_poly.pdbx_strand_id
1 'polypeptide(L)'
;MSKFLVIEKPEMNLPMSSPNTSEAARVMKLFKSEIEYKAKLQKKGKIVGGGPFLDVSAVCYILDVPTVEEMGEIFFNSPLNPWTHREVHPLGTFADTLEGLKEMAP
;
A
#
# COMPACT_ATOMS: atom_id res chain seq x y z
N MET A 1 13.82 -0.98 12.47
CA MET A 1 12.96 -1.20 11.32
C MET A 1 11.99 -0.05 11.20
N SER A 2 11.80 0.45 10.01
CA SER A 2 10.93 1.61 9.78
C SER A 2 9.55 1.15 9.31
N LYS A 3 8.51 1.80 9.85
CA LYS A 3 7.13 1.52 9.47
C LYS A 3 6.54 2.70 8.73
N PHE A 4 5.75 2.40 7.71
CA PHE A 4 5.11 3.39 6.86
C PHE A 4 3.64 3.03 6.70
N LEU A 5 2.78 4.04 6.84
CA LEU A 5 1.37 3.89 6.46
C LEU A 5 1.28 4.18 4.97
N VAL A 6 0.71 3.25 4.22
CA VAL A 6 0.56 3.37 2.78
C VAL A 6 -0.93 3.29 2.43
N ILE A 7 -1.40 4.26 1.64
CA ILE A 7 -2.75 4.26 1.11
C ILE A 7 -2.62 4.23 -0.41
N GLU A 8 -3.25 3.26 -1.06
CA GLU A 8 -3.18 3.08 -2.51
C GLU A 8 -4.56 3.12 -3.11
N LYS A 9 -4.71 3.93 -4.15
CA LYS A 9 -5.96 4.04 -4.90
C LYS A 9 -5.67 3.81 -6.38
N PRO A 10 -6.44 2.94 -7.07
CA PRO A 10 -6.30 2.82 -8.51
C PRO A 10 -6.72 4.12 -9.18
N GLU A 11 -6.00 4.52 -10.21
CA GLU A 11 -6.33 5.71 -10.96
C GLU A 11 -7.49 5.44 -11.93
N MET A 12 -8.26 6.49 -12.23
CA MET A 12 -9.44 6.39 -13.10
C MET A 12 -9.08 6.05 -14.54
N ASN A 13 -7.82 6.20 -14.94
CA ASN A 13 -7.36 5.92 -16.28
C ASN A 13 -6.77 4.50 -16.44
N LEU A 14 -7.16 3.58 -15.57
CA LEU A 14 -6.91 2.16 -15.81
C LEU A 14 -7.42 1.79 -17.20
N PRO A 15 -6.76 0.84 -17.91
CA PRO A 15 -7.17 0.49 -19.27
C PRO A 15 -8.49 -0.30 -19.29
N MET A 16 -9.57 0.41 -19.01
CA MET A 16 -10.94 -0.08 -19.10
C MET A 16 -11.70 0.71 -20.17
N SER A 17 -11.09 0.83 -21.32
CA SER A 17 -11.60 1.70 -22.38
C SER A 17 -12.86 1.17 -23.08
N SER A 18 -13.21 -0.08 -22.85
CA SER A 18 -14.33 -0.73 -23.54
C SER A 18 -15.06 -1.67 -22.60
N PRO A 19 -16.39 -1.72 -22.63
CA PRO A 19 -17.15 -2.67 -21.83
C PRO A 19 -17.08 -4.11 -22.35
N ASN A 20 -16.13 -4.44 -23.21
CA ASN A 20 -16.02 -5.80 -23.68
C ASN A 20 -15.46 -6.72 -22.59
N THR A 21 -15.95 -7.93 -22.55
CA THR A 21 -15.66 -8.90 -21.49
C THR A 21 -14.18 -9.28 -21.41
N SER A 22 -13.45 -9.22 -22.52
CA SER A 22 -12.02 -9.54 -22.53
C SER A 22 -11.19 -8.52 -21.75
N GLU A 23 -11.46 -7.24 -21.92
CA GLU A 23 -10.76 -6.18 -21.18
C GLU A 23 -11.14 -6.18 -19.72
N ALA A 24 -12.42 -6.36 -19.42
CA ALA A 24 -12.87 -6.48 -18.02
C ALA A 24 -12.16 -7.64 -17.34
N ALA A 25 -12.05 -8.79 -18.01
CA ALA A 25 -11.37 -9.96 -17.46
C ALA A 25 -9.87 -9.68 -17.22
N ARG A 26 -9.21 -8.95 -18.11
CA ARG A 26 -7.79 -8.57 -17.96
C ARG A 26 -7.59 -7.67 -16.75
N VAL A 27 -8.46 -6.68 -16.57
CA VAL A 27 -8.38 -5.76 -15.44
C VAL A 27 -8.62 -6.50 -14.14
N MET A 28 -9.62 -7.38 -14.08
CA MET A 28 -9.88 -8.19 -12.89
C MET A 28 -8.71 -9.10 -12.56
N LYS A 29 -8.03 -9.63 -13.57
CA LYS A 29 -6.83 -10.45 -13.38
C LYS A 29 -5.69 -9.64 -12.78
N LEU A 30 -5.53 -8.38 -13.20
CA LEU A 30 -4.54 -7.47 -12.60
C LEU A 30 -4.85 -7.18 -11.14
N PHE A 31 -6.12 -6.91 -10.81
CA PHE A 31 -6.52 -6.70 -9.43
C PHE A 31 -6.25 -7.94 -8.56
N LYS A 32 -6.57 -9.13 -9.09
CA LYS A 32 -6.30 -10.37 -8.40
C LYS A 32 -4.80 -10.53 -8.13
N SER A 33 -3.97 -10.27 -9.14
CA SER A 33 -2.50 -10.34 -8.99
C SER A 33 -1.99 -9.36 -7.95
N GLU A 34 -2.58 -8.15 -7.88
CA GLU A 34 -2.21 -7.14 -6.90
C GLU A 34 -2.53 -7.61 -5.48
N ILE A 35 -3.69 -8.18 -5.27
CA ILE A 35 -4.09 -8.69 -3.95
C ILE A 35 -3.22 -9.88 -3.54
N GLU A 36 -2.92 -10.77 -4.49
CA GLU A 36 -2.01 -11.89 -4.24
C GLU A 36 -0.61 -11.40 -3.84
N TYR A 37 -0.13 -10.36 -4.50
CA TYR A 37 1.15 -9.74 -4.19
C TYR A 37 1.17 -9.19 -2.76
N LYS A 38 0.13 -8.47 -2.36
CA LYS A 38 0.00 -7.93 -1.00
C LYS A 38 -0.11 -9.04 0.04
N ALA A 39 -0.84 -10.11 -0.27
CA ALA A 39 -0.97 -11.26 0.63
C ALA A 39 0.38 -11.94 0.86
N LYS A 40 1.22 -12.03 -0.17
CA LYS A 40 2.58 -12.57 -0.03
C LYS A 40 3.45 -11.70 0.85
N LEU A 41 3.35 -10.37 0.70
CA LEU A 41 4.10 -9.43 1.55
C LEU A 41 3.67 -9.55 3.01
N GLN A 42 2.39 -9.75 3.25
CA GLN A 42 1.87 -9.96 4.60
C GLN A 42 2.42 -11.26 5.20
N LYS A 43 2.44 -12.32 4.42
CA LYS A 43 3.01 -13.61 4.87
C LYS A 43 4.49 -13.50 5.21
N LYS A 44 5.23 -12.68 4.50
CA LYS A 44 6.67 -12.45 4.73
C LYS A 44 6.93 -11.49 5.89
N GLY A 45 5.89 -10.93 6.50
CA GLY A 45 6.05 -9.94 7.57
C GLY A 45 6.40 -8.54 7.11
N LYS A 46 6.34 -8.27 5.80
CA LYS A 46 6.59 -6.93 5.27
C LYS A 46 5.37 -6.02 5.46
N ILE A 47 4.18 -6.59 5.36
CA ILE A 47 2.93 -5.91 5.72
C ILE A 47 2.48 -6.43 7.07
N VAL A 48 2.34 -5.53 8.05
CA VAL A 48 2.05 -5.90 9.43
C VAL A 48 0.65 -5.48 9.88
N GLY A 49 -0.12 -4.88 9.00
CA GLY A 49 -1.51 -4.50 9.29
C GLY A 49 -2.17 -3.89 8.08
N GLY A 50 -3.49 -3.75 8.15
CA GLY A 50 -4.29 -3.15 7.11
C GLY A 50 -4.99 -4.15 6.22
N GLY A 51 -5.55 -3.66 5.13
CA GLY A 51 -6.29 -4.48 4.18
C GLY A 51 -7.03 -3.60 3.16
N PRO A 52 -7.79 -4.23 2.26
CA PRO A 52 -8.61 -3.46 1.32
C PRO A 52 -9.76 -2.76 2.05
N PHE A 53 -10.13 -1.58 1.56
CA PHE A 53 -11.34 -0.91 2.04
C PHE A 53 -12.56 -1.67 1.52
N LEU A 54 -13.60 -1.77 2.33
CA LEU A 54 -14.82 -2.48 1.94
C LEU A 54 -15.85 -1.58 1.26
N ASP A 55 -15.63 -0.27 1.30
CA ASP A 55 -16.59 0.72 0.76
C ASP A 55 -16.12 1.38 -0.53
N VAL A 56 -14.82 1.42 -0.77
CA VAL A 56 -14.26 2.04 -1.99
C VAL A 56 -13.09 1.19 -2.51
N SER A 57 -12.75 1.41 -3.78
CA SER A 57 -11.62 0.71 -4.40
C SER A 57 -10.29 1.32 -3.97
N ALA A 58 -9.84 0.92 -2.79
CA ALA A 58 -8.57 1.38 -2.23
C ALA A 58 -8.07 0.35 -1.23
N VAL A 59 -6.79 0.43 -0.89
CA VAL A 59 -6.20 -0.38 0.16
C VAL A 59 -5.36 0.52 1.08
N CYS A 60 -5.24 0.10 2.31
CA CYS A 60 -4.40 0.78 3.30
C CYS A 60 -3.63 -0.29 4.05
N TYR A 61 -2.34 -0.08 4.27
CA TYR A 61 -1.54 -1.06 4.99
C TYR A 61 -0.35 -0.40 5.67
N ILE A 62 0.20 -1.12 6.65
CA ILE A 62 1.43 -0.71 7.32
C ILE A 62 2.55 -1.58 6.80
N LEU A 63 3.55 -0.94 6.18
CA LEU A 63 4.73 -1.58 5.63
C LEU A 63 5.85 -1.48 6.63
N ASP A 64 6.48 -2.61 6.95
CA ASP A 64 7.61 -2.69 7.89
C ASP A 64 8.84 -3.16 7.12
N VAL A 65 9.70 -2.23 6.78
CA VAL A 65 10.90 -2.48 5.98
C VAL A 65 12.10 -1.73 6.56
N PRO A 66 13.32 -2.26 6.38
CA PRO A 66 14.50 -1.62 6.96
C PRO A 66 14.95 -0.36 6.22
N THR A 67 14.65 -0.22 4.92
CA THR A 67 15.15 0.88 4.11
C THR A 67 14.10 1.41 3.15
N VAL A 68 14.28 2.67 2.74
CA VAL A 68 13.45 3.31 1.71
C VAL A 68 13.65 2.61 0.36
N GLU A 69 14.85 2.10 0.11
CA GLU A 69 15.18 1.39 -1.12
C GLU A 69 14.34 0.12 -1.25
N GLU A 70 14.21 -0.66 -0.18
CA GLU A 70 13.37 -1.86 -0.19
C GLU A 70 11.90 -1.49 -0.40
N MET A 71 11.44 -0.41 0.22
CA MET A 71 10.09 0.10 0.01
C MET A 71 9.86 0.43 -1.46
N GLY A 72 10.82 1.11 -2.10
CA GLY A 72 10.74 1.45 -3.52
C GLY A 72 10.65 0.22 -4.40
N GLU A 73 11.43 -0.82 -4.10
CA GLU A 73 11.37 -2.08 -4.84
C GLU A 73 10.01 -2.76 -4.72
N ILE A 74 9.44 -2.75 -3.51
CA ILE A 74 8.12 -3.32 -3.28
C ILE A 74 7.07 -2.61 -4.13
N PHE A 75 7.11 -1.28 -4.17
CA PHE A 75 6.17 -0.50 -4.97
C PHE A 75 6.36 -0.72 -6.46
N PHE A 76 7.62 -0.74 -6.91
CA PHE A 76 7.93 -0.93 -8.32
C PHE A 76 7.44 -2.29 -8.85
N ASN A 77 7.51 -3.32 -8.02
CA ASN A 77 7.10 -4.67 -8.40
C ASN A 77 5.61 -4.95 -8.24
N SER A 78 4.85 -3.98 -7.74
CA SER A 78 3.41 -4.12 -7.59
C SER A 78 2.73 -4.17 -8.98
N PRO A 79 1.87 -5.17 -9.26
CA PRO A 79 1.24 -5.32 -10.58
C PRO A 79 0.48 -4.10 -11.06
N LEU A 80 -0.17 -3.35 -10.17
CA LEU A 80 -0.92 -2.15 -10.53
C LEU A 80 -0.10 -0.87 -10.40
N ASN A 81 1.21 -0.96 -10.17
CA ASN A 81 2.03 0.23 -9.92
C ASN A 81 1.83 1.37 -10.93
N PRO A 82 1.79 1.11 -12.27
CA PRO A 82 1.63 2.20 -13.24
C PRO A 82 0.31 2.97 -13.12
N TRP A 83 -0.70 2.37 -12.49
CA TRP A 83 -2.05 2.94 -12.39
C TRP A 83 -2.47 3.21 -10.95
N THR A 84 -1.50 3.26 -10.03
CA THR A 84 -1.80 3.43 -8.60
C THR A 84 -1.35 4.81 -8.15
N HIS A 85 -2.27 5.54 -7.52
CA HIS A 85 -1.93 6.72 -6.75
C HIS A 85 -1.62 6.27 -5.33
N ARG A 86 -0.43 6.62 -4.85
CA ARG A 86 0.05 6.13 -3.56
C ARG A 86 0.40 7.28 -2.65
N GLU A 87 -0.09 7.19 -1.41
CA GLU A 87 0.22 8.12 -0.35
C GLU A 87 1.00 7.36 0.72
N VAL A 88 2.14 7.89 1.14
CA VAL A 88 3.05 7.22 2.07
C VAL A 88 3.38 8.15 3.22
N HIS A 89 3.22 7.66 4.44
CA HIS A 89 3.55 8.42 5.65
C HIS A 89 4.46 7.59 6.54
N PRO A 90 5.66 8.09 6.87
CA PRO A 90 6.47 7.42 7.88
C PRO A 90 5.78 7.50 9.24
N LEU A 91 5.87 6.42 10.01
CA LEU A 91 5.21 6.34 11.30
C LEU A 91 6.25 6.37 12.43
N GLY A 92 5.98 7.19 13.44
CA GLY A 92 6.67 7.11 14.71
C GLY A 92 5.91 6.24 15.69
N THR A 93 6.28 6.28 16.95
CA THR A 93 5.55 5.61 18.02
C THR A 93 4.95 6.66 18.94
N PHE A 94 3.85 6.30 19.60
CA PHE A 94 3.25 7.17 20.59
C PHE A 94 4.20 7.37 21.80
N ALA A 95 4.97 6.35 22.14
CA ALA A 95 5.92 6.43 23.24
C ALA A 95 7.01 7.47 22.96
N ASP A 96 7.62 7.45 21.78
CA ASP A 96 8.65 8.42 21.41
C ASP A 96 8.09 9.84 21.31
N THR A 97 6.88 9.96 20.77
CA THR A 97 6.20 11.26 20.68
C THR A 97 5.92 11.83 22.07
N LEU A 98 5.48 10.98 22.98
CA LEU A 98 5.22 11.40 24.36
C LEU A 98 6.50 11.89 25.05
N GLU A 99 7.61 11.19 24.86
CA GLU A 99 8.91 11.62 25.40
C GLU A 99 9.32 12.99 24.85
N GLY A 100 9.17 13.20 23.56
CA GLY A 100 9.46 14.50 22.96
C GLY A 100 8.57 15.62 23.50
N LEU A 101 7.29 15.34 23.71
CA LEU A 101 6.35 16.31 24.28
C LEU A 101 6.68 16.64 25.74
N LYS A 102 7.14 15.68 26.51
CA LYS A 102 7.57 15.90 27.91
C LYS A 102 8.73 16.88 27.98
N GLU A 103 9.67 16.81 27.03
CA GLU A 103 10.81 17.73 26.96
C GLU A 103 10.36 19.14 26.57
N MET A 104 9.34 19.26 25.73
CA MET A 104 8.86 20.56 25.23
C MET A 104 7.84 21.21 26.18
N ALA A 105 7.14 20.43 27.00
CA ALA A 105 6.10 20.90 27.91
C ALA A 105 6.26 20.24 29.27
N PRO A 106 7.30 20.60 30.02
CA PRO A 106 7.55 19.99 31.32
C PRO A 106 6.54 20.39 32.38
#